data_9d5f3767388bb20ff6a68c851e0b3520
#
_entry.id   9d5f3767388bb20ff6a68c851e0b3520
#
_cell.length_a   1.000
_cell.length_b   1.000
_cell.length_c   1.000
_cell.angle_alpha   90.00
_cell.angle_beta   90.00
_cell.angle_gamma   90.00
#
_symmetry.space_group_name_H-M   'P 1'
#
loop_
_entity.id
_entity.type
_entity.pdbx_description
1 polymer ?
#
loop_
_entity_poly.entity_id
_entity_poly.type
_entity_poly.pdbx_seq_one_letter_code
_entity_poly.pdbx_strand_id
1 'polypeptide(L)'
;MKKINLFVAMTIALFTLASCAKKTNTLYFFNWTYYTPDSVLTKFENEYDCKIIVDSFDSNEVMYAKLRNGAANYDITVPSQDYASIMMKLGMLREIDQEQFENKKYINPAVLEMASYDPKMNYCVPYYLGAAGVAVNKTRISDYEKSWSIFSRTDLKGHITMLDDMREVIGDALAFQGHSVNTIDDAELSAAAELINNSWKPNLIKFDAEGFGKSFANGDFWACQGYAEVIFKEVAEDKQIEIIDFFIPKEGGPCYLDSLVILKGAKHYDLAMKFINFFHRPEIYAEFLDAFRFPGFVNTEANQYRTTIPMYSAEEMLGCELKNDLGENIEKYIEIWESIRH
;
A
#
# COMPACT_ATOMS: atom_id res chain seq x y z
N MET A 1 -25.46 -27.04 -65.01
CA MET A 1 -24.96 -25.71 -64.71
C MET A 1 -25.60 -25.05 -63.48
N LYS A 2 -26.81 -25.38 -63.03
CA LYS A 2 -27.43 -24.74 -61.80
C LYS A 2 -26.90 -25.21 -60.44
N LYS A 3 -26.22 -26.39 -60.34
CA LYS A 3 -25.69 -26.95 -59.09
C LYS A 3 -24.31 -26.40 -58.72
N ILE A 4 -23.53 -25.88 -59.68
CA ILE A 4 -22.20 -25.33 -59.43
C ILE A 4 -22.30 -23.93 -58.81
N ASN A 5 -23.32 -23.14 -59.21
CA ASN A 5 -23.51 -21.80 -58.67
C ASN A 5 -23.97 -21.76 -57.19
N LEU A 6 -24.63 -22.83 -56.71
CA LEU A 6 -25.08 -22.92 -55.32
C LEU A 6 -23.94 -23.25 -54.38
N PHE A 7 -22.95 -24.03 -54.85
CA PHE A 7 -21.77 -24.38 -54.01
C PHE A 7 -20.79 -23.18 -53.86
N VAL A 8 -20.63 -22.39 -54.90
CA VAL A 8 -19.78 -21.18 -54.84
C VAL A 8 -20.42 -20.10 -54.01
N ALA A 9 -21.74 -19.91 -54.02
CA ALA A 9 -22.44 -18.96 -53.17
C ALA A 9 -22.39 -19.37 -51.67
N MET A 10 -22.42 -20.66 -51.39
CA MET A 10 -22.34 -21.17 -50.00
C MET A 10 -20.90 -21.08 -49.43
N THR A 11 -19.86 -21.18 -50.27
CA THR A 11 -18.46 -21.03 -49.85
C THR A 11 -18.11 -19.57 -49.60
N ILE A 12 -18.67 -18.62 -50.34
CA ILE A 12 -18.48 -17.18 -50.11
C ILE A 12 -19.22 -16.72 -48.85
N ALA A 13 -20.40 -17.29 -48.55
CA ALA A 13 -21.12 -16.99 -47.32
C ALA A 13 -20.43 -17.52 -46.05
N LEU A 14 -19.62 -18.60 -46.16
CA LEU A 14 -18.83 -19.12 -45.03
C LEU A 14 -17.56 -18.28 -44.76
N PHE A 15 -17.02 -17.56 -45.74
CA PHE A 15 -15.84 -16.69 -45.57
C PHE A 15 -16.18 -15.32 -45.00
N THR A 16 -17.44 -14.87 -45.07
CA THR A 16 -17.86 -13.58 -44.48
C THR A 16 -18.24 -13.69 -42.99
N LEU A 17 -18.29 -14.90 -42.42
CA LEU A 17 -18.47 -15.16 -41.01
C LEU A 17 -17.14 -15.39 -40.25
N ALA A 18 -15.98 -15.17 -40.90
CA ALA A 18 -14.75 -14.91 -40.19
C ALA A 18 -14.91 -13.54 -39.48
N SER A 19 -15.79 -13.52 -38.51
CA SER A 19 -15.97 -12.45 -37.55
C SER A 19 -14.55 -12.02 -37.09
N CYS A 20 -14.17 -10.80 -37.37
CA CYS A 20 -13.14 -10.14 -36.63
C CYS A 20 -13.48 -10.29 -35.16
N ALA A 21 -13.00 -11.34 -34.52
CA ALA A 21 -12.89 -11.37 -33.08
C ALA A 21 -11.97 -10.17 -32.76
N LYS A 22 -12.58 -9.07 -32.38
CA LYS A 22 -11.88 -7.84 -31.97
C LYS A 22 -10.90 -8.32 -30.91
N LYS A 23 -9.61 -8.26 -31.20
CA LYS A 23 -8.58 -8.66 -30.25
C LYS A 23 -8.72 -7.69 -29.09
N THR A 24 -9.37 -8.14 -28.02
CA THR A 24 -9.59 -7.29 -26.85
C THR A 24 -8.21 -6.95 -26.30
N ASN A 25 -7.85 -5.68 -26.27
CA ASN A 25 -6.66 -5.24 -25.58
C ASN A 25 -6.81 -5.65 -24.12
N THR A 26 -5.83 -6.35 -23.57
CA THR A 26 -5.91 -6.85 -22.19
C THR A 26 -4.73 -6.33 -21.41
N LEU A 27 -4.98 -5.67 -20.28
CA LEU A 27 -3.97 -5.28 -19.31
C LEU A 27 -3.88 -6.35 -18.22
N TYR A 28 -2.69 -6.83 -17.96
CA TYR A 28 -2.42 -7.78 -16.88
C TYR A 28 -1.84 -7.06 -15.69
N PHE A 29 -2.64 -6.99 -14.62
CA PHE A 29 -2.34 -6.23 -13.42
C PHE A 29 -2.11 -7.17 -12.24
N PHE A 30 -0.88 -7.20 -11.71
CA PHE A 30 -0.52 -7.98 -10.53
C PHE A 30 -0.49 -7.05 -9.32
N ASN A 31 -1.49 -7.17 -8.44
CA ASN A 31 -1.74 -6.20 -7.38
C ASN A 31 -1.91 -6.89 -6.02
N TRP A 32 -1.89 -6.11 -4.97
CA TRP A 32 -2.30 -6.54 -3.64
C TRP A 32 -3.77 -6.99 -3.65
N THR A 33 -4.09 -7.94 -2.81
CA THR A 33 -5.47 -8.43 -2.66
C THR A 33 -6.39 -7.27 -2.22
N TYR A 34 -7.47 -7.04 -2.99
CA TYR A 34 -8.47 -6.01 -2.74
C TYR A 34 -7.93 -4.57 -2.60
N TYR A 35 -6.96 -4.18 -3.41
CA TYR A 35 -6.27 -2.89 -3.29
C TYR A 35 -6.63 -1.87 -4.38
N THR A 36 -7.41 -2.23 -5.37
CA THR A 36 -8.00 -1.33 -6.36
C THR A 36 -9.49 -1.61 -6.47
N PRO A 37 -10.39 -0.61 -6.34
CA PRO A 37 -11.82 -0.83 -6.44
C PRO A 37 -12.23 -1.31 -7.83
N ASP A 38 -13.14 -2.28 -7.90
CA ASP A 38 -13.70 -2.81 -9.16
C ASP A 38 -14.35 -1.72 -10.01
N SER A 39 -14.90 -0.69 -9.37
CA SER A 39 -15.51 0.45 -10.06
C SER A 39 -14.47 1.26 -10.86
N VAL A 40 -13.27 1.46 -10.31
CA VAL A 40 -12.16 2.14 -11.00
C VAL A 40 -11.68 1.30 -12.19
N LEU A 41 -11.52 -0.02 -12.00
CA LEU A 41 -11.14 -0.93 -13.07
C LEU A 41 -12.16 -0.95 -14.20
N THR A 42 -13.45 -1.04 -13.86
CA THR A 42 -14.56 -1.04 -14.81
C THR A 42 -14.64 0.26 -15.61
N LYS A 43 -14.41 1.42 -14.97
CA LYS A 43 -14.37 2.71 -15.68
C LYS A 43 -13.25 2.75 -16.71
N PHE A 44 -12.06 2.25 -16.35
CA PHE A 44 -10.94 2.17 -17.28
C PHE A 44 -11.25 1.23 -18.47
N GLU A 45 -11.78 0.03 -18.19
CA GLU A 45 -12.16 -0.93 -19.23
C GLU A 45 -13.14 -0.33 -20.25
N ASN A 46 -14.14 0.39 -19.75
CA ASN A 46 -15.16 1.03 -20.59
C ASN A 46 -14.59 2.19 -21.41
N GLU A 47 -13.70 3.03 -20.83
CA GLU A 47 -13.13 4.19 -21.51
C GLU A 47 -12.16 3.79 -22.62
N TYR A 48 -11.36 2.74 -22.39
CA TYR A 48 -10.29 2.32 -23.31
C TYR A 48 -10.64 1.09 -24.15
N ASP A 49 -11.88 0.60 -24.08
CA ASP A 49 -12.35 -0.59 -24.82
C ASP A 49 -11.38 -1.77 -24.65
N CYS A 50 -11.09 -2.11 -23.39
CA CYS A 50 -10.11 -3.13 -23.00
C CYS A 50 -10.64 -4.02 -21.89
N LYS A 51 -9.83 -5.01 -21.49
CA LYS A 51 -10.03 -5.81 -20.29
C LYS A 51 -8.84 -5.70 -19.36
N ILE A 52 -9.11 -5.70 -18.04
CA ILE A 52 -8.08 -5.83 -17.02
C ILE A 52 -8.22 -7.23 -16.39
N ILE A 53 -7.12 -7.96 -16.36
CA ILE A 53 -7.03 -9.21 -15.61
C ILE A 53 -6.17 -8.93 -14.40
N VAL A 54 -6.78 -8.99 -13.23
CA VAL A 54 -6.09 -8.81 -11.94
C VAL A 54 -5.73 -10.18 -11.40
N ASP A 55 -4.45 -10.35 -11.06
CA ASP A 55 -3.95 -11.43 -10.22
C ASP A 55 -3.43 -10.79 -8.91
N SER A 56 -3.49 -11.51 -7.79
CA SER A 56 -3.21 -10.91 -6.50
C SER A 56 -2.06 -11.55 -5.76
N PHE A 57 -1.46 -10.79 -4.85
CA PHE A 57 -0.45 -11.23 -3.90
C PHE A 57 -0.71 -10.62 -2.51
N ASP A 58 -0.13 -11.24 -1.50
CA ASP A 58 -0.31 -10.86 -0.09
C ASP A 58 0.98 -10.32 0.55
N SER A 59 2.13 -10.45 -0.14
CA SER A 59 3.39 -9.88 0.31
C SER A 59 4.31 -9.52 -0.86
N ASN A 60 5.22 -8.57 -0.64
CA ASN A 60 6.25 -8.19 -1.61
C ASN A 60 7.16 -9.37 -1.97
N GLU A 61 7.48 -10.25 -1.01
CA GLU A 61 8.30 -11.44 -1.21
C GLU A 61 7.66 -12.40 -2.20
N VAL A 62 6.37 -12.68 -2.04
CA VAL A 62 5.59 -13.54 -2.94
C VAL A 62 5.51 -12.93 -4.33
N MET A 63 5.21 -11.64 -4.44
CA MET A 63 5.19 -10.88 -5.68
C MET A 63 6.55 -10.98 -6.40
N TYR A 64 7.63 -10.64 -5.71
CA TYR A 64 8.97 -10.61 -6.25
C TYR A 64 9.46 -12.01 -6.67
N ALA A 65 9.25 -13.03 -5.84
CA ALA A 65 9.61 -14.41 -6.17
C ALA A 65 8.90 -14.90 -7.44
N LYS A 66 7.60 -14.60 -7.57
CA LYS A 66 6.80 -14.97 -8.75
C LYS A 66 7.33 -14.29 -10.02
N LEU A 67 7.64 -12.99 -9.94
CA LEU A 67 8.17 -12.23 -11.09
C LEU A 67 9.58 -12.71 -11.49
N ARG A 68 10.46 -13.03 -10.54
CA ARG A 68 11.79 -13.55 -10.81
C ARG A 68 11.78 -14.93 -11.47
N ASN A 69 10.84 -15.76 -11.12
CA ASN A 69 10.73 -17.13 -11.67
C ASN A 69 10.15 -17.17 -13.09
N GLY A 70 9.99 -16.01 -13.75
CA GLY A 70 9.57 -15.92 -15.15
C GLY A 70 8.08 -16.21 -15.37
N ALA A 71 7.27 -16.26 -14.33
CA ALA A 71 5.80 -16.45 -14.42
C ALA A 71 5.07 -15.20 -14.97
N ALA A 72 5.79 -14.29 -15.64
CA ALA A 72 5.32 -12.95 -15.88
C ALA A 72 4.80 -12.73 -17.29
N ASN A 73 3.49 -12.80 -17.44
CA ASN A 73 2.79 -12.05 -18.49
C ASN A 73 2.07 -10.82 -17.92
N TYR A 74 2.58 -10.26 -16.81
CA TYR A 74 2.02 -9.05 -16.23
C TYR A 74 2.61 -7.80 -16.88
N ASP A 75 1.80 -6.74 -16.96
CA ASP A 75 2.20 -5.46 -17.49
C ASP A 75 2.54 -4.49 -16.37
N ILE A 76 1.72 -4.46 -15.30
CA ILE A 76 1.86 -3.57 -14.14
C ILE A 76 1.88 -4.40 -12.86
N THR A 77 2.65 -3.93 -11.87
CA THR A 77 2.54 -4.39 -10.48
C THR A 77 2.70 -3.21 -9.51
N VAL A 78 2.46 -3.45 -8.21
CA VAL A 78 2.44 -2.42 -7.16
C VAL A 78 3.35 -2.83 -6.00
N PRO A 79 4.67 -2.79 -6.16
CA PRO A 79 5.60 -3.01 -5.05
C PRO A 79 5.62 -1.85 -4.06
N SER A 80 5.95 -2.13 -2.81
CA SER A 80 6.36 -1.10 -1.86
C SER A 80 7.76 -0.59 -2.19
N GLN A 81 8.15 0.57 -1.65
CA GLN A 81 9.34 1.34 -2.03
C GLN A 81 10.67 0.56 -1.97
N ASP A 82 10.83 -0.32 -0.99
CA ASP A 82 12.02 -1.17 -0.82
C ASP A 82 12.16 -2.16 -1.98
N TYR A 83 11.09 -2.90 -2.28
CA TYR A 83 11.07 -3.83 -3.42
C TYR A 83 11.07 -3.11 -4.76
N ALA A 84 10.41 -1.94 -4.88
CA ALA A 84 10.49 -1.10 -6.07
C ALA A 84 11.95 -0.70 -6.36
N SER A 85 12.68 -0.29 -5.32
CA SER A 85 14.12 0.05 -5.39
C SER A 85 14.97 -1.16 -5.84
N ILE A 86 14.73 -2.35 -5.26
CA ILE A 86 15.42 -3.59 -5.64
C ILE A 86 15.12 -3.95 -7.10
N MET A 87 13.86 -3.92 -7.50
CA MET A 87 13.45 -4.26 -8.88
C MET A 87 14.03 -3.28 -9.90
N MET A 88 14.14 -2.00 -9.57
CA MET A 88 14.77 -0.98 -10.38
C MET A 88 16.27 -1.25 -10.55
N LYS A 89 17.01 -1.49 -9.45
CA LYS A 89 18.45 -1.83 -9.45
C LYS A 89 18.74 -3.08 -10.30
N LEU A 90 17.83 -4.04 -10.33
CA LEU A 90 17.96 -5.30 -11.08
C LEU A 90 17.46 -5.20 -12.54
N GLY A 91 17.05 -4.01 -13.00
CA GLY A 91 16.58 -3.80 -14.37
C GLY A 91 15.29 -4.55 -14.71
N MET A 92 14.44 -4.84 -13.72
CA MET A 92 13.17 -5.54 -13.89
C MET A 92 12.04 -4.62 -14.36
N LEU A 93 12.25 -3.29 -14.32
CA LEU A 93 11.26 -2.29 -14.63
C LEU A 93 11.52 -1.63 -15.99
N ARG A 94 10.47 -1.09 -16.58
CA ARG A 94 10.49 -0.27 -17.78
C ARG A 94 10.29 1.19 -17.40
N GLU A 95 10.98 2.08 -18.10
CA GLU A 95 10.83 3.52 -17.87
C GLU A 95 9.42 4.01 -18.16
N ILE A 96 8.97 4.96 -17.36
CA ILE A 96 7.72 5.69 -17.50
C ILE A 96 7.93 6.79 -18.53
N ASP A 97 7.11 6.81 -19.57
CA ASP A 97 7.11 7.89 -20.55
C ASP A 97 6.50 9.16 -19.93
N GLN A 98 7.38 10.09 -19.58
CA GLN A 98 7.00 11.33 -18.91
C GLN A 98 6.13 12.26 -19.77
N GLU A 99 6.12 12.10 -21.10
CA GLU A 99 5.26 12.87 -22.00
C GLU A 99 3.84 12.33 -22.02
N GLN A 100 3.67 11.02 -21.85
CA GLN A 100 2.37 10.37 -21.74
C GLN A 100 1.75 10.46 -20.35
N PHE A 101 2.52 10.82 -19.32
CA PHE A 101 2.03 10.96 -17.95
C PHE A 101 1.64 12.41 -17.63
N GLU A 102 0.55 12.90 -18.21
CA GLU A 102 0.06 14.28 -18.03
C GLU A 102 -0.39 14.56 -16.58
N ASN A 103 -0.97 13.56 -15.90
CA ASN A 103 -1.51 13.67 -14.56
C ASN A 103 -0.44 13.62 -13.45
N LYS A 104 0.85 13.49 -13.81
CA LYS A 104 1.96 13.65 -12.85
C LYS A 104 1.92 14.98 -12.08
N LYS A 105 1.32 16.00 -12.67
CA LYS A 105 1.14 17.32 -12.04
C LYS A 105 0.30 17.30 -10.76
N TYR A 106 -0.47 16.24 -10.54
CA TYR A 106 -1.29 16.05 -9.37
C TYR A 106 -0.60 15.26 -8.25
N ILE A 107 0.59 14.71 -8.53
CA ILE A 107 1.39 14.04 -7.50
C ILE A 107 1.96 15.10 -6.55
N ASN A 108 1.71 14.90 -5.26
CA ASN A 108 2.19 15.78 -4.22
C ASN A 108 3.73 15.82 -4.19
N PRO A 109 4.36 17.00 -4.32
CA PRO A 109 5.82 17.14 -4.26
C PRO A 109 6.44 16.54 -3.00
N ALA A 110 5.77 16.62 -1.85
CA ALA A 110 6.26 16.05 -0.60
C ALA A 110 6.45 14.53 -0.69
N VAL A 111 5.59 13.82 -1.44
CA VAL A 111 5.76 12.37 -1.68
C VAL A 111 7.01 12.10 -2.52
N LEU A 112 7.31 12.95 -3.50
CA LEU A 112 8.49 12.81 -4.35
C LEU A 112 9.79 13.10 -3.58
N GLU A 113 9.74 14.01 -2.62
CA GLU A 113 10.87 14.27 -1.70
C GLU A 113 11.14 13.04 -0.80
N MET A 114 10.09 12.40 -0.30
CA MET A 114 10.22 11.15 0.45
C MET A 114 10.74 10.00 -0.42
N ALA A 115 10.30 9.90 -1.68
CA ALA A 115 10.67 8.85 -2.64
C ALA A 115 12.07 9.07 -3.23
N SER A 116 13.10 9.24 -2.40
CA SER A 116 14.48 9.55 -2.80
C SER A 116 15.10 8.50 -3.73
N TYR A 117 14.56 7.28 -3.78
CA TYR A 117 15.01 6.20 -4.67
C TYR A 117 14.63 6.44 -6.15
N ASP A 118 13.54 7.18 -6.42
CA ASP A 118 13.13 7.58 -7.78
C ASP A 118 12.34 8.92 -7.79
N PRO A 119 12.96 10.04 -7.39
CA PRO A 119 12.27 11.32 -7.16
C PRO A 119 11.70 11.94 -8.44
N LYS A 120 12.05 11.41 -9.62
CA LYS A 120 11.52 11.85 -10.92
C LYS A 120 10.46 10.94 -11.50
N MET A 121 10.10 9.88 -10.78
CA MET A 121 9.16 8.86 -11.26
C MET A 121 9.59 8.27 -12.62
N ASN A 122 10.90 7.99 -12.78
CA ASN A 122 11.38 7.37 -14.01
C ASN A 122 10.88 5.93 -14.18
N TYR A 123 10.60 5.25 -13.05
CA TYR A 123 10.15 3.86 -13.01
C TYR A 123 8.96 3.64 -12.08
N CYS A 124 8.84 4.43 -11.00
CA CYS A 124 7.93 4.20 -9.89
C CYS A 124 6.97 5.39 -9.76
N VAL A 125 5.70 5.19 -10.08
CA VAL A 125 4.68 6.22 -9.92
C VAL A 125 3.94 5.97 -8.60
N PRO A 126 3.96 6.92 -7.64
CA PRO A 126 3.29 6.79 -6.36
C PRO A 126 1.84 6.31 -6.50
N TYR A 127 1.48 5.22 -5.83
CA TYR A 127 0.13 4.67 -5.80
C TYR A 127 -0.60 5.07 -4.52
N TYR A 128 -0.01 4.73 -3.37
CA TYR A 128 -0.53 5.07 -2.07
C TYR A 128 0.59 5.18 -1.04
N LEU A 129 0.50 6.18 -0.17
CA LEU A 129 1.37 6.36 1.00
C LEU A 129 0.57 6.03 2.25
N GLY A 130 1.05 5.10 3.06
CA GLY A 130 0.42 4.69 4.31
C GLY A 130 1.43 4.48 5.44
N ALA A 131 0.91 4.40 6.66
CA ALA A 131 1.69 4.08 7.85
C ALA A 131 0.85 3.25 8.83
N ALA A 132 1.51 2.47 9.66
CA ALA A 132 0.89 1.97 10.87
C ALA A 132 0.74 3.14 11.87
N GLY A 133 -0.37 3.14 12.58
CA GLY A 133 -0.65 4.13 13.61
C GLY A 133 -1.19 3.47 14.87
N VAL A 134 -1.81 4.26 15.72
CA VAL A 134 -2.42 3.80 16.96
C VAL A 134 -3.93 3.94 16.88
N ALA A 135 -4.64 2.83 17.06
CA ALA A 135 -6.07 2.85 17.33
C ALA A 135 -6.31 2.82 18.85
N VAL A 136 -7.17 3.70 19.31
CA VAL A 136 -7.63 3.77 20.70
C VAL A 136 -9.13 3.56 20.76
N ASN A 137 -9.57 2.66 21.62
CA ASN A 137 -10.98 2.48 21.92
C ASN A 137 -11.42 3.57 22.92
N LYS A 138 -12.09 4.61 22.41
CA LYS A 138 -12.54 5.79 23.19
C LYS A 138 -13.53 5.44 24.32
N THR A 139 -14.17 4.30 24.24
CA THR A 139 -15.07 3.83 25.32
C THR A 139 -14.30 3.24 26.50
N ARG A 140 -13.01 2.95 26.33
CA ARG A 140 -12.12 2.34 27.33
C ARG A 140 -11.06 3.30 27.85
N ILE A 141 -10.56 4.19 26.98
CA ILE A 141 -9.48 5.12 27.30
C ILE A 141 -9.97 6.54 26.95
N SER A 142 -10.08 7.41 27.93
CA SER A 142 -10.58 8.78 27.76
C SER A 142 -9.49 9.85 27.78
N ASP A 143 -8.31 9.54 28.31
CA ASP A 143 -7.20 10.50 28.46
C ASP A 143 -5.89 9.88 27.97
N TYR A 144 -5.37 10.42 26.86
CA TYR A 144 -4.12 9.98 26.24
C TYR A 144 -3.57 11.05 25.31
N GLU A 145 -2.25 11.07 25.17
CA GLU A 145 -1.60 11.81 24.10
C GLU A 145 -1.58 10.98 22.82
N LYS A 146 -1.63 11.65 21.67
CA LYS A 146 -1.39 11.03 20.35
C LYS A 146 0.11 10.84 20.14
N SER A 147 0.67 9.87 20.86
CA SER A 147 2.09 9.59 20.99
C SER A 147 2.31 8.08 21.20
N TRP A 148 3.47 7.58 20.78
CA TRP A 148 3.93 6.22 21.08
C TRP A 148 4.06 5.95 22.58
N SER A 149 4.12 7.00 23.41
CA SER A 149 4.13 6.88 24.88
C SER A 149 2.97 6.09 25.46
N ILE A 150 1.87 5.92 24.71
CA ILE A 150 0.71 5.13 25.11
C ILE A 150 1.10 3.69 25.46
N PHE A 151 2.10 3.11 24.79
CA PHE A 151 2.59 1.75 25.04
C PHE A 151 3.43 1.64 26.34
N SER A 152 3.86 2.78 26.91
CA SER A 152 4.54 2.83 28.21
C SER A 152 3.56 2.88 29.39
N ARG A 153 2.25 2.98 29.14
CA ARG A 153 1.23 3.13 30.19
C ARG A 153 0.96 1.80 30.91
N THR A 154 1.33 1.76 32.19
CA THR A 154 1.17 0.56 33.01
C THR A 154 -0.29 0.28 33.42
N ASP A 155 -1.16 1.30 33.40
CA ASP A 155 -2.61 1.14 33.62
C ASP A 155 -3.32 0.46 32.47
N LEU A 156 -2.70 0.38 31.28
CA LEU A 156 -3.19 -0.34 30.11
C LEU A 156 -2.63 -1.76 30.00
N LYS A 157 -1.84 -2.20 30.97
CA LYS A 157 -1.21 -3.52 30.95
C LYS A 157 -2.23 -4.65 30.75
N GLY A 158 -1.96 -5.50 29.77
CA GLY A 158 -2.83 -6.62 29.41
C GLY A 158 -4.03 -6.22 28.55
N HIS A 159 -4.06 -4.99 27.99
CA HIS A 159 -5.12 -4.51 27.10
C HIS A 159 -4.59 -3.83 25.83
N ILE A 160 -3.28 -3.91 25.58
CA ILE A 160 -2.67 -3.28 24.40
C ILE A 160 -1.80 -4.27 23.64
N THR A 161 -1.61 -4.02 22.35
CA THR A 161 -0.80 -4.84 21.46
C THR A 161 -0.05 -3.97 20.45
N MET A 162 1.07 -4.48 19.95
CA MET A 162 1.77 -3.96 18.79
C MET A 162 1.85 -5.02 17.70
N LEU A 163 2.15 -4.62 16.48
CA LEU A 163 2.34 -5.54 15.35
C LEU A 163 3.48 -6.52 15.62
N ASP A 164 3.36 -7.74 15.14
CA ASP A 164 4.49 -8.67 15.02
C ASP A 164 5.27 -8.35 13.74
N ASP A 165 5.78 -7.12 13.67
CA ASP A 165 6.56 -6.60 12.55
C ASP A 165 7.78 -5.83 13.08
N MET A 166 8.95 -6.36 12.72
CA MET A 166 10.25 -5.84 13.14
C MET A 166 10.47 -4.37 12.77
N ARG A 167 10.19 -4.03 11.50
CA ARG A 167 10.48 -2.70 10.97
C ARG A 167 9.48 -1.65 11.48
N GLU A 168 8.25 -2.06 11.77
CA GLU A 168 7.25 -1.19 12.38
C GLU A 168 7.62 -0.92 13.85
N VAL A 169 7.76 -1.95 14.69
CA VAL A 169 7.93 -1.77 16.14
C VAL A 169 9.26 -1.10 16.50
N ILE A 170 10.37 -1.54 15.89
CA ILE A 170 11.69 -0.90 16.13
C ILE A 170 11.68 0.52 15.57
N GLY A 171 11.08 0.74 14.40
CA GLY A 171 10.97 2.06 13.78
C GLY A 171 10.16 3.05 14.61
N ASP A 172 9.06 2.60 15.23
CA ASP A 172 8.27 3.43 16.14
C ASP A 172 9.06 3.83 17.39
N ALA A 173 9.84 2.88 17.94
CA ALA A 173 10.69 3.17 19.08
C ALA A 173 11.81 4.17 18.75
N LEU A 174 12.38 4.06 17.56
CA LEU A 174 13.37 5.02 17.04
C LEU A 174 12.75 6.39 16.83
N ALA A 175 11.60 6.48 16.17
CA ALA A 175 10.87 7.74 15.96
C ALA A 175 10.48 8.38 17.29
N PHE A 176 10.01 7.62 18.27
CA PHE A 176 9.70 8.11 19.61
C PHE A 176 10.93 8.73 20.32
N GLN A 177 12.12 8.22 20.03
CA GLN A 177 13.39 8.74 20.58
C GLN A 177 13.99 9.86 19.70
N GLY A 178 13.37 10.23 18.58
CA GLY A 178 13.82 11.27 17.65
C GLY A 178 14.92 10.82 16.70
N HIS A 179 15.03 9.51 16.46
CA HIS A 179 15.98 8.90 15.52
C HIS A 179 15.29 8.52 14.19
N SER A 180 16.09 8.38 13.12
CA SER A 180 15.61 7.85 11.86
C SER A 180 15.15 6.40 12.00
N VAL A 181 14.02 6.05 11.39
CA VAL A 181 13.51 4.65 11.33
C VAL A 181 14.42 3.72 10.51
N ASN A 182 15.42 4.31 9.84
CA ASN A 182 16.41 3.60 9.01
C ASN A 182 17.83 3.65 9.59
N THR A 183 17.99 4.09 10.84
CA THR A 183 19.33 4.17 11.45
C THR A 183 20.01 2.82 11.46
N ILE A 184 21.32 2.83 11.29
CA ILE A 184 22.19 1.66 11.44
C ILE A 184 23.19 1.83 12.59
N ASP A 185 23.01 2.88 13.38
CA ASP A 185 23.81 3.17 14.57
C ASP A 185 23.48 2.21 15.71
N ASP A 186 24.47 1.51 16.21
CA ASP A 186 24.29 0.46 17.23
C ASP A 186 23.78 1.02 18.58
N ALA A 187 24.13 2.27 18.91
CA ALA A 187 23.68 2.88 20.16
C ALA A 187 22.20 3.26 20.09
N GLU A 188 21.76 3.83 18.96
CA GLU A 188 20.34 4.17 18.72
C GLU A 188 19.46 2.92 18.67
N LEU A 189 19.92 1.88 17.97
CA LEU A 189 19.24 0.59 17.91
C LEU A 189 19.15 -0.09 19.28
N SER A 190 20.22 -0.03 20.08
CA SER A 190 20.22 -0.56 21.45
C SER A 190 19.24 0.19 22.34
N ALA A 191 19.21 1.52 22.25
CA ALA A 191 18.28 2.34 23.02
C ALA A 191 16.81 2.05 22.65
N ALA A 192 16.51 1.84 21.37
CA ALA A 192 15.18 1.42 20.93
C ALA A 192 14.80 0.06 21.50
N ALA A 193 15.71 -0.92 21.47
CA ALA A 193 15.50 -2.24 22.06
C ALA A 193 15.25 -2.16 23.58
N GLU A 194 16.00 -1.34 24.29
CA GLU A 194 15.81 -1.10 25.73
C GLU A 194 14.44 -0.49 26.03
N LEU A 195 14.02 0.51 25.28
CA LEU A 195 12.69 1.11 25.40
C LEU A 195 11.57 0.04 25.22
N ILE A 196 11.67 -0.74 24.15
CA ILE A 196 10.67 -1.78 23.87
C ILE A 196 10.65 -2.83 25.00
N ASN A 197 11.80 -3.38 25.39
CA ASN A 197 11.89 -4.43 26.38
C ASN A 197 11.49 -4.00 27.78
N ASN A 198 11.85 -2.79 28.18
CA ASN A 198 11.68 -2.34 29.57
C ASN A 198 10.41 -1.51 29.80
N SER A 199 9.84 -0.90 28.73
CA SER A 199 8.72 0.03 28.88
C SER A 199 7.47 -0.40 28.11
N TRP A 200 7.60 -0.92 26.88
CA TRP A 200 6.45 -1.25 26.05
C TRP A 200 6.02 -2.72 26.21
N LYS A 201 6.92 -3.66 25.91
CA LYS A 201 6.64 -5.12 25.98
C LYS A 201 6.01 -5.58 27.29
N PRO A 202 6.40 -5.09 28.50
CA PRO A 202 5.78 -5.51 29.74
C PRO A 202 4.29 -5.18 29.88
N ASN A 203 3.78 -4.24 29.07
CA ASN A 203 2.37 -3.83 29.06
C ASN A 203 1.55 -4.56 27.97
N LEU A 204 2.21 -5.10 26.93
CA LEU A 204 1.53 -5.79 25.84
C LEU A 204 0.95 -7.13 26.28
N ILE A 205 -0.17 -7.53 25.67
CA ILE A 205 -0.66 -8.91 25.73
C ILE A 205 0.27 -9.81 24.91
N LYS A 206 0.58 -9.35 23.68
CA LYS A 206 1.42 -10.05 22.69
C LYS A 206 1.82 -9.07 21.58
N PHE A 207 2.70 -9.49 20.69
CA PHE A 207 2.80 -8.96 19.33
C PHE A 207 1.81 -9.70 18.44
N ASP A 208 1.09 -9.00 17.54
CA ASP A 208 0.01 -9.60 16.73
C ASP A 208 -0.03 -8.95 15.34
N ALA A 209 0.30 -9.70 14.29
CA ALA A 209 0.25 -9.21 12.90
C ALA A 209 -1.11 -9.44 12.21
N GLU A 210 -1.92 -10.39 12.68
CA GLU A 210 -3.10 -10.86 11.94
C GLU A 210 -4.43 -10.59 12.67
N GLY A 211 -4.45 -10.75 13.99
CA GLY A 211 -5.68 -10.75 14.79
C GLY A 211 -6.02 -9.41 15.43
N PHE A 212 -5.15 -8.41 15.36
CA PHE A 212 -5.26 -7.17 16.13
C PHE A 212 -6.57 -6.40 15.87
N GLY A 213 -7.00 -6.28 14.62
CA GLY A 213 -8.24 -5.58 14.27
C GLY A 213 -9.48 -6.24 14.87
N LYS A 214 -9.57 -7.57 14.79
CA LYS A 214 -10.67 -8.34 15.35
C LYS A 214 -10.69 -8.28 16.88
N SER A 215 -9.53 -8.41 17.51
CA SER A 215 -9.41 -8.32 18.97
C SER A 215 -9.72 -6.90 19.47
N PHE A 216 -9.37 -5.86 18.70
CA PHE A 216 -9.77 -4.49 18.98
C PHE A 216 -11.31 -4.32 18.90
N ALA A 217 -11.92 -4.80 17.82
CA ALA A 217 -13.37 -4.72 17.63
C ALA A 217 -14.16 -5.46 18.73
N ASN A 218 -13.65 -6.59 19.22
CA ASN A 218 -14.23 -7.36 20.34
C ASN A 218 -14.02 -6.69 21.71
N GLY A 219 -13.13 -5.68 21.81
CA GLY A 219 -12.79 -5.00 23.06
C GLY A 219 -11.75 -5.72 23.92
N ASP A 220 -11.06 -6.72 23.36
CA ASP A 220 -9.93 -7.39 24.01
C ASP A 220 -8.73 -6.45 24.09
N PHE A 221 -8.47 -5.70 23.00
CA PHE A 221 -7.48 -4.62 22.97
C PHE A 221 -8.16 -3.26 23.10
N TRP A 222 -7.65 -2.43 24.01
CA TRP A 222 -8.10 -1.05 24.20
C TRP A 222 -7.28 -0.05 23.38
N ALA A 223 -6.02 -0.38 23.13
CA ALA A 223 -5.21 0.29 22.12
C ALA A 223 -4.36 -0.73 21.37
N CYS A 224 -4.12 -0.46 20.10
CA CYS A 224 -3.24 -1.29 19.26
C CYS A 224 -2.50 -0.44 18.23
N GLN A 225 -1.23 -0.78 18.00
CA GLN A 225 -0.51 -0.38 16.79
C GLN A 225 -1.00 -1.25 15.64
N GLY A 226 -1.26 -0.63 14.49
CA GLY A 226 -1.65 -1.36 13.29
C GLY A 226 -2.11 -0.46 12.16
N TYR A 227 -2.62 -1.10 11.12
CA TYR A 227 -3.12 -0.41 9.93
C TYR A 227 -4.60 -0.05 10.11
N ALA A 228 -4.95 1.20 9.81
CA ALA A 228 -6.30 1.74 10.00
C ALA A 228 -7.37 0.89 9.31
N GLU A 229 -7.13 0.52 8.05
CA GLU A 229 -8.08 -0.25 7.24
C GLU A 229 -8.45 -1.60 7.83
N VAL A 230 -7.49 -2.26 8.50
CA VAL A 230 -7.73 -3.55 9.18
C VAL A 230 -8.65 -3.36 10.38
N ILE A 231 -8.42 -2.29 11.16
CA ILE A 231 -9.21 -1.98 12.36
C ILE A 231 -10.62 -1.52 11.98
N PHE A 232 -10.74 -0.58 11.05
CA PHE A 232 -12.03 -0.04 10.62
C PHE A 232 -12.91 -1.10 9.96
N LYS A 233 -12.32 -2.06 9.24
CA LYS A 233 -13.05 -3.18 8.62
C LYS A 233 -13.77 -4.08 9.65
N GLU A 234 -13.16 -4.28 10.82
CA GLU A 234 -13.70 -5.19 11.84
C GLU A 234 -14.74 -4.52 12.75
N VAL A 235 -14.77 -3.19 12.86
CA VAL A 235 -15.76 -2.45 13.65
C VAL A 235 -16.94 -2.05 12.78
N ALA A 236 -18.16 -2.35 13.25
CA ALA A 236 -19.41 -1.98 12.55
C ALA A 236 -19.43 -0.48 12.23
N GLU A 237 -19.79 -0.11 11.00
CA GLU A 237 -19.63 1.24 10.44
C GLU A 237 -20.34 2.32 11.30
N ASP A 238 -21.53 2.02 11.81
CA ASP A 238 -22.31 2.89 12.70
C ASP A 238 -21.67 3.09 14.08
N LYS A 239 -20.69 2.26 14.46
CA LYS A 239 -19.97 2.30 15.73
C LYS A 239 -18.56 2.89 15.62
N GLN A 240 -18.01 3.00 14.42
CA GLN A 240 -16.63 3.43 14.23
C GLN A 240 -16.35 4.79 14.86
N ILE A 241 -17.22 5.78 14.64
CA ILE A 241 -17.05 7.14 15.19
C ILE A 241 -17.10 7.15 16.73
N GLU A 242 -17.91 6.28 17.33
CA GLU A 242 -18.03 6.16 18.80
C GLU A 242 -16.80 5.48 19.41
N ILE A 243 -16.31 4.42 18.76
CA ILE A 243 -15.31 3.51 19.34
C ILE A 243 -13.89 3.93 18.96
N ILE A 244 -13.61 4.26 17.70
CA ILE A 244 -12.25 4.40 17.19
C ILE A 244 -11.79 5.87 17.26
N ASP A 245 -10.62 6.12 17.86
CA ASP A 245 -9.73 7.21 17.50
C ASP A 245 -8.46 6.58 16.92
N PHE A 246 -8.24 6.81 15.63
CA PHE A 246 -7.02 6.37 14.96
C PHE A 246 -6.17 7.59 14.63
N PHE A 247 -4.89 7.49 14.88
CA PHE A 247 -3.94 8.57 14.62
C PHE A 247 -2.54 8.02 14.32
N ILE A 248 -1.77 8.80 13.56
CA ILE A 248 -0.32 8.63 13.50
C ILE A 248 0.26 9.45 14.66
N PRO A 249 1.09 8.85 15.52
CA PRO A 249 1.69 9.56 16.63
C PRO A 249 2.49 10.79 16.20
N LYS A 250 2.51 11.83 17.05
CA LYS A 250 3.17 13.11 16.78
C LYS A 250 4.67 13.00 16.48
N GLU A 251 5.30 11.93 16.92
CA GLU A 251 6.71 11.64 16.65
C GLU A 251 6.94 11.09 15.25
N GLY A 252 5.86 10.82 14.50
CA GLY A 252 5.93 10.08 13.25
C GLY A 252 6.19 8.59 13.46
N GLY A 253 6.71 7.92 12.45
CA GLY A 253 7.03 6.50 12.49
C GLY A 253 7.37 5.99 11.09
N PRO A 254 7.53 4.68 10.93
CA PRO A 254 7.69 4.07 9.62
C PRO A 254 6.49 4.30 8.72
N CYS A 255 6.74 4.62 7.46
CA CYS A 255 5.70 4.61 6.45
C CYS A 255 6.13 3.81 5.22
N TYR A 256 5.18 3.51 4.35
CA TYR A 256 5.42 2.80 3.09
C TYR A 256 4.80 3.57 1.93
N LEU A 257 5.45 3.47 0.77
CA LEU A 257 4.98 4.04 -0.48
C LEU A 257 4.87 2.93 -1.51
N ASP A 258 3.66 2.51 -1.78
CA ASP A 258 3.38 1.62 -2.88
C ASP A 258 3.38 2.39 -4.19
N SER A 259 3.92 1.79 -5.24
CA SER A 259 4.10 2.46 -6.54
C SER A 259 3.61 1.58 -7.69
N LEU A 260 2.90 2.19 -8.64
CA LEU A 260 2.64 1.59 -9.94
C LEU A 260 3.96 1.51 -10.71
N VAL A 261 4.35 0.31 -11.12
CA VAL A 261 5.53 0.07 -11.95
C VAL A 261 5.17 -0.74 -13.17
N ILE A 262 5.80 -0.44 -14.32
CA ILE A 262 5.65 -1.23 -15.54
C ILE A 262 6.80 -2.23 -15.61
N LEU A 263 6.47 -3.51 -15.78
CA LEU A 263 7.47 -4.58 -15.84
C LEU A 263 8.26 -4.54 -17.15
N LYS A 264 9.54 -4.93 -17.10
CA LYS A 264 10.43 -4.95 -18.27
C LYS A 264 9.86 -5.75 -19.43
N GLY A 265 9.16 -6.85 -19.13
CA GLY A 265 8.53 -7.74 -20.10
C GLY A 265 7.11 -7.36 -20.50
N ALA A 266 6.59 -6.20 -20.08
CA ALA A 266 5.22 -5.76 -20.38
C ALA A 266 4.94 -5.77 -21.89
N LYS A 267 3.87 -6.46 -22.29
CA LYS A 267 3.46 -6.57 -23.69
C LYS A 267 2.52 -5.44 -24.12
N HIS A 268 1.84 -4.82 -23.14
CA HIS A 268 0.82 -3.80 -23.37
C HIS A 268 1.23 -2.47 -22.73
N TYR A 269 2.45 -2.03 -23.00
CA TYR A 269 3.04 -0.81 -22.42
C TYR A 269 2.15 0.42 -22.57
N ASP A 270 1.63 0.67 -23.76
CA ASP A 270 0.78 1.85 -24.01
C ASP A 270 -0.53 1.80 -23.18
N LEU A 271 -1.07 0.60 -22.97
CA LEU A 271 -2.25 0.45 -22.13
C LEU A 271 -1.91 0.62 -20.64
N ALA A 272 -0.72 0.16 -20.23
CA ALA A 272 -0.19 0.36 -18.89
C ALA A 272 0.01 1.86 -18.59
N MET A 273 0.60 2.62 -19.51
CA MET A 273 0.74 4.08 -19.39
C MET A 273 -0.60 4.79 -19.30
N LYS A 274 -1.57 4.37 -20.12
CA LYS A 274 -2.95 4.90 -20.05
C LYS A 274 -3.58 4.64 -18.68
N PHE A 275 -3.37 3.44 -18.10
CA PHE A 275 -3.89 3.11 -16.78
C PHE A 275 -3.27 3.99 -15.70
N ILE A 276 -1.94 4.16 -15.70
CA ILE A 276 -1.23 5.03 -14.77
C ILE A 276 -1.77 6.47 -14.86
N ASN A 277 -1.87 7.00 -16.08
CA ASN A 277 -2.38 8.35 -16.27
C ASN A 277 -3.86 8.50 -15.87
N PHE A 278 -4.70 7.52 -16.19
CA PHE A 278 -6.11 7.48 -15.81
C PHE A 278 -6.29 7.44 -14.29
N PHE A 279 -5.54 6.57 -13.61
CA PHE A 279 -5.64 6.38 -12.17
C PHE A 279 -5.35 7.67 -11.38
N HIS A 280 -4.44 8.51 -11.88
CA HIS A 280 -4.08 9.77 -11.25
C HIS A 280 -4.96 10.98 -11.64
N ARG A 281 -6.06 10.78 -12.34
CA ARG A 281 -7.10 11.82 -12.46
C ARG A 281 -7.69 12.07 -11.06
N PRO A 282 -7.84 13.31 -10.62
CA PRO A 282 -8.30 13.60 -9.26
C PRO A 282 -9.62 12.91 -8.89
N GLU A 283 -10.60 12.89 -9.81
CA GLU A 283 -11.89 12.24 -9.59
C GLU A 283 -11.81 10.70 -9.49
N ILE A 284 -10.89 10.08 -10.22
CA ILE A 284 -10.65 8.63 -10.19
C ILE A 284 -9.87 8.26 -8.93
N TYR A 285 -8.85 9.05 -8.60
CA TYR A 285 -8.07 8.84 -7.39
C TYR A 285 -8.92 9.05 -6.12
N ALA A 286 -9.86 10.01 -6.14
CA ALA A 286 -10.82 10.21 -5.05
C ALA A 286 -11.69 8.97 -4.82
N GLU A 287 -12.16 8.32 -5.89
CA GLU A 287 -12.93 7.08 -5.78
C GLU A 287 -12.12 5.93 -5.16
N PHE A 288 -10.84 5.83 -5.53
CA PHE A 288 -9.91 4.90 -4.89
C PHE A 288 -9.76 5.20 -3.39
N LEU A 289 -9.52 6.45 -3.02
CA LEU A 289 -9.40 6.86 -1.62
C LEU A 289 -10.69 6.61 -0.84
N ASP A 290 -11.85 6.90 -1.44
CA ASP A 290 -13.15 6.75 -0.79
C ASP A 290 -13.52 5.30 -0.52
N ALA A 291 -13.14 4.38 -1.43
CA ALA A 291 -13.41 2.96 -1.27
C ALA A 291 -12.75 2.36 -0.01
N PHE A 292 -11.61 2.91 0.40
CA PHE A 292 -10.84 2.45 1.56
C PHE A 292 -10.81 3.49 2.68
N ARG A 293 -11.40 4.68 2.47
CA ARG A 293 -11.32 5.82 3.38
C ARG A 293 -9.87 6.24 3.70
N PHE A 294 -8.98 6.05 2.75
CA PHE A 294 -7.58 6.40 2.87
C PHE A 294 -7.36 7.93 2.93
N PRO A 295 -6.33 8.44 3.63
CA PRO A 295 -5.94 9.84 3.54
C PRO A 295 -5.41 10.18 2.13
N GLY A 296 -5.78 11.37 1.64
CA GLY A 296 -5.40 11.83 0.30
C GLY A 296 -4.06 12.58 0.30
N PHE A 297 -2.95 11.88 0.50
CA PHE A 297 -1.62 12.47 0.56
C PHE A 297 -0.88 12.46 -0.79
N VAL A 298 -0.99 11.39 -1.57
CA VAL A 298 -0.29 11.26 -2.87
C VAL A 298 -0.86 12.20 -3.92
N ASN A 299 -2.19 12.32 -4.00
CA ASN A 299 -2.87 13.23 -4.92
C ASN A 299 -3.83 14.11 -4.12
N THR A 300 -3.35 15.28 -3.71
CA THR A 300 -4.12 16.20 -2.86
C THR A 300 -5.30 16.85 -3.57
N GLU A 301 -5.25 17.00 -4.92
CA GLU A 301 -6.37 17.50 -5.72
C GLU A 301 -7.59 16.57 -5.66
N ALA A 302 -7.38 15.28 -5.41
CA ALA A 302 -8.47 14.33 -5.25
C ALA A 302 -9.38 14.66 -4.05
N ASN A 303 -8.85 15.32 -3.01
CA ASN A 303 -9.63 15.63 -1.81
C ASN A 303 -10.89 16.47 -2.08
N GLN A 304 -10.91 17.30 -3.13
CA GLN A 304 -12.10 18.08 -3.50
C GLN A 304 -13.22 17.23 -4.13
N TYR A 305 -12.95 16.03 -4.57
CA TYR A 305 -13.91 15.10 -5.18
C TYR A 305 -14.38 14.01 -4.21
N ARG A 306 -13.84 13.98 -3.00
CA ARG A 306 -14.15 12.96 -2.02
C ARG A 306 -15.57 13.08 -1.47
N THR A 307 -16.15 11.92 -1.17
CA THR A 307 -17.48 11.77 -0.55
C THR A 307 -17.39 11.15 0.84
N THR A 308 -16.25 10.58 1.21
CA THR A 308 -16.03 9.96 2.53
C THR A 308 -15.04 10.75 3.36
N ILE A 309 -15.14 10.60 4.69
CA ILE A 309 -14.16 11.13 5.64
C ILE A 309 -13.01 10.13 5.76
N PRO A 310 -11.74 10.56 5.60
CA PRO A 310 -10.60 9.68 5.78
C PRO A 310 -10.52 9.14 7.22
N MET A 311 -9.88 7.97 7.39
CA MET A 311 -9.71 7.33 8.69
C MET A 311 -8.79 8.10 9.63
N TYR A 312 -7.84 8.87 9.08
CA TYR A 312 -6.94 9.77 9.79
C TYR A 312 -6.53 10.92 8.87
N SER A 313 -5.88 11.96 9.42
CA SER A 313 -5.47 13.13 8.65
C SER A 313 -4.23 12.84 7.79
N ALA A 314 -4.22 13.36 6.56
CA ALA A 314 -3.06 13.29 5.69
C ALA A 314 -1.85 14.08 6.25
N GLU A 315 -2.12 15.16 7.00
CA GLU A 315 -1.09 15.99 7.64
C GLU A 315 -0.29 15.21 8.69
N GLU A 316 -0.89 14.20 9.35
CA GLU A 316 -0.20 13.34 10.32
C GLU A 316 0.93 12.53 9.67
N MET A 317 0.86 12.28 8.35
CA MET A 317 1.90 11.58 7.60
C MET A 317 3.20 12.38 7.42
N LEU A 318 3.17 13.70 7.59
CA LEU A 318 4.35 14.58 7.41
C LEU A 318 5.49 14.27 8.39
N GLY A 319 5.18 13.64 9.54
CA GLY A 319 6.18 13.20 10.51
C GLY A 319 6.77 11.82 10.23
N CYS A 320 6.26 11.10 9.24
CA CYS A 320 6.69 9.74 8.94
C CYS A 320 7.90 9.71 8.01
N GLU A 321 8.67 8.62 8.10
CA GLU A 321 9.83 8.35 7.25
C GLU A 321 9.65 7.02 6.51
N LEU A 322 9.94 6.99 5.20
CA LEU A 322 9.88 5.75 4.42
C LEU A 322 10.88 4.73 4.93
N LYS A 323 10.44 3.48 5.06
CA LYS A 323 11.34 2.33 5.31
C LYS A 323 12.21 2.12 4.07
N ASN A 324 13.52 2.26 4.23
CA ASN A 324 14.49 2.04 3.17
C ASN A 324 14.97 0.57 3.16
N ASP A 325 15.49 0.14 2.00
CA ASP A 325 16.30 -1.06 1.89
C ASP A 325 17.62 -0.85 2.66
N LEU A 326 17.80 -1.58 3.77
CA LEU A 326 18.97 -1.49 4.63
C LEU A 326 20.15 -2.36 4.17
N GLY A 327 19.95 -3.14 3.08
CA GLY A 327 20.94 -4.08 2.59
C GLY A 327 21.36 -5.07 3.69
N GLU A 328 22.67 -5.30 3.84
CA GLU A 328 23.20 -6.23 4.86
C GLU A 328 22.95 -5.76 6.31
N ASN A 329 22.67 -4.46 6.53
CA ASN A 329 22.39 -3.95 7.87
C ASN A 329 21.03 -4.40 8.44
N ILE A 330 20.19 -5.04 7.63
CA ILE A 330 18.94 -5.64 8.10
C ILE A 330 19.19 -6.69 9.20
N GLU A 331 20.35 -7.36 9.18
CA GLU A 331 20.74 -8.34 10.19
C GLU A 331 20.76 -7.76 11.62
N LYS A 332 21.14 -6.48 11.79
CA LYS A 332 21.08 -5.80 13.09
C LYS A 332 19.66 -5.73 13.64
N TYR A 333 18.69 -5.42 12.78
CA TYR A 333 17.28 -5.37 13.14
C TYR A 333 16.74 -6.76 13.48
N ILE A 334 17.16 -7.80 12.73
CA ILE A 334 16.76 -9.19 12.98
C ILE A 334 17.26 -9.63 14.36
N GLU A 335 18.53 -9.42 14.68
CA GLU A 335 19.12 -9.78 15.98
C GLU A 335 18.38 -9.09 17.14
N ILE A 336 18.08 -7.80 17.00
CA ILE A 336 17.32 -7.04 17.99
C ILE A 336 15.90 -7.61 18.12
N TRP A 337 15.23 -7.85 17.01
CA TRP A 337 13.87 -8.36 17.01
C TRP A 337 13.75 -9.74 17.65
N GLU A 338 14.69 -10.63 17.37
CA GLU A 338 14.78 -11.91 18.04
C GLU A 338 14.94 -11.74 19.57
N SER A 339 15.80 -10.79 20.00
CA SER A 339 15.96 -10.51 21.43
C SER A 339 14.71 -9.91 22.10
N ILE A 340 13.90 -9.17 21.34
CA ILE A 340 12.62 -8.61 21.82
C ILE A 340 11.56 -9.70 21.94
N ARG A 341 11.49 -10.64 20.99
CA ARG A 341 10.45 -11.68 20.95
C ARG A 341 10.65 -12.78 22.01
N HIS A 342 11.87 -13.01 22.43
CA HIS A 342 12.26 -13.99 23.47
C HIS A 342 12.46 -13.32 24.83
#